data_67efffcd94e73c84f7b3ffb728ad868b
#
_entry.id   67efffcd94e73c84f7b3ffb728ad868b
#
_cell.length_a   1.000
_cell.length_b   1.000
_cell.length_c   1.000
_cell.angle_alpha   90.00
_cell.angle_beta   90.00
_cell.angle_gamma   90.00
#
_symmetry.space_group_name_H-M   'P 1'
#
loop_
_entity.id
_entity.type
_entity.pdbx_description
1 polymer ?
#
loop_
_entity_poly.entity_id
_entity_poly.type
_entity_poly.pdbx_seq_one_letter_code
_entity_poly.pdbx_strand_id
1 'polypeptide(L)'
;MKKFFVTLGLAILVLTGCSQSQTKKTTTASSSSSSSVKKEVKNEEKTTTLVGDINGTKHRDIIKSKGDKVENLRIEVTADLPQQLGTIAAEKSPEELTAAIQALLEQNEDYKKLKTVPGFSLEYTVTPEKKLLSTSVIDLNQIDAKSLEEISYFKDAGLNDLKNMKADALIKALKLHGMKEEGQ
;
A
#
# COMPACT_ATOMS: atom_id res chain seq x y z
N MET A 1 -28.30 2.67 1.62
CA MET A 1 -27.47 1.65 0.98
C MET A 1 -26.22 2.27 0.30
N LYS A 2 -25.54 3.26 0.96
CA LYS A 2 -24.51 4.08 0.28
C LYS A 2 -23.09 3.96 0.82
N LYS A 3 -22.79 3.01 1.75
CA LYS A 3 -21.49 2.97 2.44
C LYS A 3 -20.75 1.61 2.38
N PHE A 4 -21.19 0.65 1.56
CA PHE A 4 -20.73 -0.74 1.70
C PHE A 4 -19.56 -1.16 0.80
N PHE A 5 -19.18 -0.40 -0.22
CA PHE A 5 -18.23 -0.90 -1.21
C PHE A 5 -16.79 -0.41 -1.08
N VAL A 6 -16.53 0.65 -0.31
CA VAL A 6 -15.19 1.24 -0.25
C VAL A 6 -14.29 0.56 0.79
N THR A 7 -14.86 -0.16 1.75
CA THR A 7 -14.09 -0.82 2.82
C THR A 7 -13.44 -2.14 2.41
N LEU A 8 -13.64 -2.58 1.18
CA LEU A 8 -13.20 -3.89 0.73
C LEU A 8 -11.86 -3.80 -0.03
N GLY A 9 -10.78 -3.66 0.64
CA GLY A 9 -9.50 -4.01 0.03
C GLY A 9 -8.38 -3.00 0.08
N LEU A 10 -8.53 -1.84 0.70
CA LEU A 10 -7.40 -0.96 0.92
C LEU A 10 -6.98 -1.02 2.39
N ALA A 11 -6.40 -2.14 2.82
CA ALA A 11 -5.63 -2.17 4.05
C ALA A 11 -4.33 -1.39 3.81
N ILE A 12 -4.46 -0.05 3.65
CA ILE A 12 -3.30 0.82 3.79
C ILE A 12 -2.88 0.69 5.24
N LEU A 13 -1.67 0.21 5.45
CA LEU A 13 -1.04 0.12 6.75
C LEU A 13 -1.03 1.52 7.36
N VAL A 14 -1.93 1.78 8.29
CA VAL A 14 -1.85 2.95 9.15
C VAL A 14 -0.61 2.75 10.00
N LEU A 15 0.50 3.31 9.58
CA LEU A 15 1.72 3.39 10.37
C LEU A 15 1.49 4.41 11.49
N THR A 16 0.72 4.02 12.51
CA THR A 16 0.62 4.80 13.75
C THR A 16 1.97 4.74 14.44
N GLY A 17 2.81 5.74 14.17
CA GLY A 17 4.07 5.94 14.84
C GLY A 17 3.82 6.22 16.32
N CYS A 18 4.16 5.29 17.20
CA CYS A 18 4.33 5.56 18.63
C CYS A 18 5.51 6.50 18.82
N SER A 19 5.23 7.78 18.97
CA SER A 19 6.16 8.76 19.49
C SER A 19 6.37 8.49 20.99
N GLN A 20 7.39 7.73 21.32
CA GLN A 20 7.80 7.54 22.70
C GLN A 20 8.87 8.56 23.06
N SER A 21 8.46 9.61 23.75
CA SER A 21 9.35 10.58 24.39
C SER A 21 10.21 9.88 25.44
N GLN A 22 11.52 9.80 25.22
CA GLN A 22 12.48 9.39 26.24
C GLN A 22 13.19 10.57 26.85
N THR A 23 13.02 10.66 28.15
CA THR A 23 13.69 11.55 29.12
C THR A 23 15.19 11.27 29.15
N LYS A 24 15.99 12.35 29.15
CA LYS A 24 17.45 12.38 29.39
C LYS A 24 17.89 11.60 30.62
N LYS A 25 18.98 10.85 30.49
CA LYS A 25 20.00 10.74 31.53
C LYS A 25 21.40 10.63 30.93
N THR A 26 22.24 11.54 31.38
CA THR A 26 23.66 11.72 31.09
C THR A 26 24.51 10.64 31.77
N THR A 27 25.56 10.11 31.09
CA THR A 27 26.88 9.88 31.70
C THR A 27 27.89 9.38 30.65
N THR A 28 28.92 10.19 30.41
CA THR A 28 30.38 9.98 30.28
C THR A 28 30.97 8.91 29.39
N ALA A 29 31.66 9.40 28.37
CA ALA A 29 32.93 9.06 27.73
C ALA A 29 33.44 7.61 27.70
N SER A 30 33.64 7.09 26.49
CA SER A 30 34.93 6.48 26.13
C SER A 30 35.10 6.48 24.61
N SER A 31 36.23 6.97 24.17
CA SER A 31 36.69 7.13 22.81
C SER A 31 36.99 5.76 22.18
N SER A 32 36.34 5.45 21.07
CA SER A 32 36.90 4.54 20.07
C SER A 32 36.57 5.06 18.68
N SER A 33 37.60 5.40 17.95
CA SER A 33 37.59 5.80 16.55
C SER A 33 37.00 4.67 15.69
N SER A 34 35.78 4.80 15.26
CA SER A 34 35.26 4.01 14.16
C SER A 34 35.17 4.91 12.93
N SER A 35 36.04 4.64 11.96
CA SER A 35 36.00 5.20 10.62
C SER A 35 34.58 5.08 10.06
N SER A 36 33.90 6.21 9.96
CA SER A 36 32.63 6.28 9.21
C SER A 36 32.95 6.06 7.74
N VAL A 37 32.85 4.84 7.26
CA VAL A 37 32.71 4.54 5.85
C VAL A 37 31.42 5.20 5.41
N LYS A 38 31.53 6.35 4.79
CA LYS A 38 30.47 7.02 4.06
C LYS A 38 30.08 6.08 2.93
N LYS A 39 29.06 5.23 3.18
CA LYS A 39 28.48 4.37 2.15
C LYS A 39 27.92 5.35 1.11
N GLU A 40 28.59 5.49 -0.01
CA GLU A 40 28.03 6.16 -1.18
C GLU A 40 26.67 5.49 -1.42
N VAL A 41 25.61 6.25 -1.27
CA VAL A 41 24.27 5.82 -1.66
C VAL A 41 24.30 5.81 -3.18
N LYS A 42 24.63 4.64 -3.75
CA LYS A 42 24.54 4.45 -5.19
C LYS A 42 23.11 4.71 -5.59
N ASN A 43 22.91 5.56 -6.59
CA ASN A 43 21.62 5.85 -7.23
C ASN A 43 21.10 4.63 -8.02
N GLU A 44 21.22 3.44 -7.48
CA GLU A 44 20.78 2.20 -8.09
C GLU A 44 19.27 2.05 -7.94
N GLU A 45 18.63 1.71 -9.02
CA GLU A 45 17.21 1.34 -9.01
C GLU A 45 17.08 -0.08 -8.46
N LYS A 46 16.16 -0.26 -7.50
CA LYS A 46 15.88 -1.54 -6.87
C LYS A 46 14.39 -1.79 -6.83
N THR A 47 14.00 -3.03 -7.13
CA THR A 47 12.63 -3.50 -6.91
C THR A 47 12.66 -4.55 -5.80
N THR A 48 11.83 -4.35 -4.77
CA THR A 48 11.64 -5.32 -3.69
C THR A 48 10.18 -5.72 -3.68
N THR A 49 9.90 -7.02 -3.74
CA THR A 49 8.54 -7.55 -3.64
C THR A 49 8.38 -8.23 -2.28
N LEU A 50 7.35 -7.84 -1.56
CA LEU A 50 6.96 -8.44 -0.29
C LEU A 50 5.60 -9.12 -0.44
N VAL A 51 5.44 -10.27 0.20
CA VAL A 51 4.19 -11.03 0.25
C VAL A 51 3.84 -11.37 1.69
N GLY A 52 2.56 -11.42 2.00
CA GLY A 52 2.10 -11.80 3.34
C GLY A 52 0.59 -11.92 3.42
N ASP A 53 0.13 -12.40 4.58
CA ASP A 53 -1.28 -12.38 4.95
C ASP A 53 -1.46 -11.34 6.05
N ILE A 54 -2.29 -10.35 5.79
CA ILE A 54 -2.60 -9.27 6.73
C ILE A 54 -4.10 -9.29 6.98
N ASN A 55 -4.49 -9.58 8.21
CA ASN A 55 -5.90 -9.65 8.61
C ASN A 55 -6.77 -10.57 7.72
N GLY A 56 -6.22 -11.69 7.25
CA GLY A 56 -6.92 -12.67 6.42
C GLY A 56 -6.99 -12.31 4.94
N THR A 57 -6.29 -11.28 4.49
CA THR A 57 -6.14 -10.91 3.08
C THR A 57 -4.71 -11.13 2.62
N LYS A 58 -4.55 -11.67 1.40
CA LYS A 58 -3.22 -11.87 0.81
C LYS A 58 -2.74 -10.58 0.18
N HIS A 59 -1.58 -10.13 0.61
CA HIS A 59 -0.91 -8.94 0.10
C HIS A 59 0.32 -9.30 -0.72
N ARG A 60 0.56 -8.54 -1.77
CA ARG A 60 1.79 -8.53 -2.56
C ARG A 60 2.15 -7.10 -2.87
N ASP A 61 3.19 -6.59 -2.23
CA ASP A 61 3.63 -5.20 -2.31
C ASP A 61 4.93 -5.12 -3.10
N ILE A 62 4.94 -4.36 -4.18
CA ILE A 62 6.08 -4.16 -5.06
C ILE A 62 6.57 -2.73 -4.88
N ILE A 63 7.77 -2.60 -4.31
CA ILE A 63 8.40 -1.33 -3.97
C ILE A 63 9.51 -1.07 -4.95
N LYS A 64 9.40 -0.01 -5.76
CA LYS A 64 10.49 0.48 -6.60
C LYS A 64 11.15 1.66 -5.91
N SER A 65 12.47 1.60 -5.78
CA SER A 65 13.27 2.65 -5.13
C SER A 65 14.48 3.00 -5.96
N LYS A 66 14.97 4.23 -5.78
CA LYS A 66 16.23 4.71 -6.33
C LYS A 66 17.08 5.25 -5.20
N GLY A 67 18.19 4.59 -4.92
CA GLY A 67 18.92 4.79 -3.68
C GLY A 67 18.01 4.55 -2.47
N ASP A 68 17.93 5.52 -1.56
CA ASP A 68 17.08 5.46 -0.37
C ASP A 68 15.61 5.84 -0.62
N LYS A 69 15.30 6.44 -1.78
CA LYS A 69 13.97 7.01 -2.04
C LYS A 69 13.04 5.99 -2.66
N VAL A 70 11.84 5.83 -2.11
CA VAL A 70 10.75 5.11 -2.78
C VAL A 70 10.20 5.98 -3.90
N GLU A 71 10.12 5.44 -5.11
CA GLU A 71 9.55 6.14 -6.26
C GLU A 71 8.17 5.64 -6.64
N ASN A 72 7.96 4.33 -6.51
CA ASN A 72 6.67 3.72 -6.85
C ASN A 72 6.34 2.58 -5.88
N LEU A 73 5.08 2.52 -5.48
CA LEU A 73 4.54 1.45 -4.66
C LEU A 73 3.31 0.86 -5.37
N ARG A 74 3.36 -0.44 -5.66
CA ARG A 74 2.21 -1.20 -6.15
C ARG A 74 1.78 -2.18 -5.07
N ILE A 75 0.52 -2.11 -4.68
CA ILE A 75 -0.10 -2.94 -3.65
C ILE A 75 -1.17 -3.80 -4.32
N GLU A 76 -1.02 -5.10 -4.26
CA GLU A 76 -1.98 -6.08 -4.73
C GLU A 76 -2.60 -6.77 -3.51
N VAL A 77 -3.91 -6.70 -3.39
CA VAL A 77 -4.64 -7.34 -2.28
C VAL A 77 -5.66 -8.32 -2.86
N THR A 78 -5.54 -9.58 -2.47
CA THR A 78 -6.49 -10.62 -2.85
C THR A 78 -7.37 -10.98 -1.66
N ALA A 79 -8.68 -10.84 -1.84
CA ALA A 79 -9.70 -11.11 -0.83
C ALA A 79 -10.85 -11.95 -1.40
N ASP A 80 -11.73 -12.40 -0.54
CA ASP A 80 -12.99 -13.03 -0.97
C ASP A 80 -13.89 -12.01 -1.68
N LEU A 81 -14.71 -12.51 -2.62
CA LEU A 81 -15.73 -11.66 -3.22
C LEU A 81 -16.72 -11.17 -2.16
N PRO A 82 -17.21 -9.93 -2.29
CA PRO A 82 -18.32 -9.44 -1.45
C PRO A 82 -19.48 -10.41 -1.45
N GLN A 83 -20.11 -10.60 -0.29
CA GLN A 83 -21.21 -11.53 -0.13
C GLN A 83 -22.34 -11.29 -1.16
N GLN A 84 -22.58 -10.02 -1.53
CA GLN A 84 -23.59 -9.64 -2.52
C GLN A 84 -23.28 -10.17 -3.93
N LEU A 85 -22.02 -10.38 -4.25
CA LEU A 85 -21.59 -10.97 -5.52
C LEU A 85 -21.44 -12.48 -5.42
N GLY A 86 -21.31 -13.03 -4.22
CA GLY A 86 -21.15 -14.47 -3.99
C GLY A 86 -22.31 -15.29 -4.54
N THR A 87 -23.54 -14.77 -4.51
CA THR A 87 -24.73 -15.44 -5.03
C THR A 87 -24.74 -15.61 -6.55
N ILE A 88 -24.14 -14.65 -7.27
CA ILE A 88 -24.05 -14.68 -8.74
C ILE A 88 -22.70 -15.21 -9.24
N ALA A 89 -21.73 -15.32 -8.34
CA ALA A 89 -20.37 -15.72 -8.71
C ALA A 89 -20.30 -17.16 -9.26
N ALA A 90 -21.20 -18.05 -8.83
CA ALA A 90 -21.23 -19.42 -9.33
C ALA A 90 -21.54 -19.49 -10.85
N GLU A 91 -22.42 -18.61 -11.32
CA GLU A 91 -22.98 -18.63 -12.69
C GLU A 91 -22.20 -17.74 -13.68
N LYS A 92 -21.35 -16.83 -13.19
CA LYS A 92 -20.65 -15.84 -14.01
C LYS A 92 -19.16 -16.11 -14.14
N SER A 93 -18.60 -15.73 -15.29
CA SER A 93 -17.16 -15.76 -15.51
C SER A 93 -16.43 -14.67 -14.69
N PRO A 94 -15.13 -14.81 -14.45
CA PRO A 94 -14.32 -13.76 -13.79
C PRO A 94 -14.43 -12.41 -14.51
N GLU A 95 -14.48 -12.40 -15.83
CA GLU A 95 -14.59 -11.19 -16.66
C GLU A 95 -15.95 -10.51 -16.47
N GLU A 96 -17.04 -11.28 -16.47
CA GLU A 96 -18.38 -10.75 -16.20
C GLU A 96 -18.51 -10.17 -14.79
N LEU A 97 -17.91 -10.83 -13.78
CA LEU A 97 -17.87 -10.34 -12.41
C LEU A 97 -17.03 -9.06 -12.32
N THR A 98 -15.89 -9.01 -13.00
CA THR A 98 -15.05 -7.80 -13.09
C THR A 98 -15.83 -6.64 -13.69
N ALA A 99 -16.54 -6.85 -14.79
CA ALA A 99 -17.36 -5.83 -15.44
C ALA A 99 -18.50 -5.35 -14.50
N ALA A 100 -19.14 -6.26 -13.77
CA ALA A 100 -20.17 -5.90 -12.79
C ALA A 100 -19.62 -5.04 -11.64
N ILE A 101 -18.44 -5.38 -11.11
CA ILE A 101 -17.76 -4.59 -10.07
C ILE A 101 -17.42 -3.21 -10.62
N GLN A 102 -16.83 -3.11 -11.79
CA GLN A 102 -16.49 -1.82 -12.40
C GLN A 102 -17.71 -0.94 -12.61
N ALA A 103 -18.82 -1.51 -13.09
CA ALA A 103 -20.08 -0.77 -13.25
C ALA A 103 -20.63 -0.20 -11.92
N LEU A 104 -20.46 -0.94 -10.81
CA LEU A 104 -20.84 -0.47 -9.49
C LEU A 104 -19.89 0.63 -8.97
N LEU A 105 -18.59 0.48 -9.21
CA LEU A 105 -17.59 1.46 -8.80
C LEU A 105 -17.76 2.79 -9.54
N GLU A 106 -18.10 2.76 -10.82
CA GLU A 106 -18.38 3.98 -11.61
C GLU A 106 -19.60 4.76 -11.10
N GLN A 107 -20.43 4.19 -10.25
CA GLN A 107 -21.50 4.89 -9.55
C GLN A 107 -21.06 5.53 -8.23
N ASN A 108 -19.84 5.24 -7.77
CA ASN A 108 -19.30 5.76 -6.52
C ASN A 108 -18.50 7.03 -6.76
N GLU A 109 -18.90 8.13 -6.14
CA GLU A 109 -18.27 9.45 -6.32
C GLU A 109 -16.82 9.50 -5.79
N ASP A 110 -16.51 8.79 -4.70
CA ASP A 110 -15.15 8.72 -4.17
C ASP A 110 -14.22 7.93 -5.13
N TYR A 111 -14.72 6.87 -5.74
CA TYR A 111 -13.96 6.13 -6.77
C TYR A 111 -13.69 6.98 -8.01
N LYS A 112 -14.68 7.77 -8.47
CA LYS A 112 -14.48 8.70 -9.59
C LYS A 112 -13.41 9.74 -9.26
N LYS A 113 -13.42 10.28 -8.05
CA LYS A 113 -12.38 11.22 -7.59
C LYS A 113 -11.00 10.56 -7.57
N LEU A 114 -10.89 9.32 -7.07
CA LEU A 114 -9.63 8.57 -7.05
C LEU A 114 -9.01 8.43 -8.44
N LYS A 115 -9.81 8.19 -9.46
CA LYS A 115 -9.33 8.07 -10.87
C LYS A 115 -8.73 9.37 -11.41
N THR A 116 -9.02 10.51 -10.82
CA THR A 116 -8.51 11.81 -11.27
C THR A 116 -7.27 12.28 -10.51
N VAL A 117 -6.86 11.56 -9.45
CA VAL A 117 -5.70 11.97 -8.65
C VAL A 117 -4.40 11.63 -9.39
N PRO A 118 -3.56 12.64 -9.69
CA PRO A 118 -2.27 12.39 -10.34
C PRO A 118 -1.39 11.45 -9.50
N GLY A 119 -0.74 10.49 -10.16
CA GLY A 119 0.16 9.56 -9.50
C GLY A 119 -0.53 8.45 -8.69
N PHE A 120 -1.86 8.35 -8.75
CA PHE A 120 -2.61 7.27 -8.12
C PHE A 120 -3.48 6.51 -9.13
N SER A 121 -3.51 5.18 -9.03
CA SER A 121 -4.50 4.36 -9.72
C SER A 121 -5.00 3.24 -8.81
N LEU A 122 -6.26 2.85 -9.01
CA LEU A 122 -6.90 1.74 -8.31
C LEU A 122 -7.75 0.95 -9.30
N GLU A 123 -7.47 -0.35 -9.39
CA GLU A 123 -8.18 -1.28 -10.25
C GLU A 123 -8.70 -2.46 -9.44
N TYR A 124 -9.83 -2.99 -9.85
CA TYR A 124 -10.41 -4.20 -9.29
C TYR A 124 -10.65 -5.21 -10.42
N THR A 125 -10.18 -6.43 -10.20
CA THR A 125 -10.41 -7.56 -11.10
C THR A 125 -10.82 -8.79 -10.31
N VAL A 126 -11.45 -9.75 -10.96
CA VAL A 126 -11.76 -11.04 -10.36
C VAL A 126 -10.81 -12.08 -10.94
N THR A 127 -10.12 -12.82 -10.06
CA THR A 127 -9.19 -13.87 -10.47
C THR A 127 -9.94 -15.11 -10.99
N PRO A 128 -9.26 -16.03 -11.72
CA PRO A 128 -9.84 -17.31 -12.13
C PRO A 128 -10.43 -18.13 -10.96
N GLU A 129 -9.85 -17.99 -9.76
CA GLU A 129 -10.33 -18.63 -8.53
C GLU A 129 -11.51 -17.89 -7.89
N LYS A 130 -12.08 -16.91 -8.59
CA LYS A 130 -13.20 -16.07 -8.13
C LYS A 130 -12.91 -15.33 -6.82
N LYS A 131 -11.69 -14.82 -6.69
CA LYS A 131 -11.29 -13.88 -5.64
C LYS A 131 -11.27 -12.46 -6.20
N LEU A 132 -11.51 -11.48 -5.35
CA LEU A 132 -11.33 -10.08 -5.70
C LEU A 132 -9.86 -9.71 -5.56
N LEU A 133 -9.25 -9.26 -6.66
CA LEU A 133 -7.94 -8.64 -6.67
C LEU A 133 -8.10 -7.13 -6.80
N SER A 134 -7.64 -6.38 -5.82
CA SER A 134 -7.46 -4.93 -5.92
C SER A 134 -6.00 -4.62 -6.17
N THR A 135 -5.72 -3.74 -7.12
CA THR A 135 -4.38 -3.27 -7.45
C THR A 135 -4.34 -1.77 -7.30
N SER A 136 -3.56 -1.28 -6.34
CA SER A 136 -3.28 0.15 -6.16
C SER A 136 -1.86 0.45 -6.61
N VAL A 137 -1.67 1.54 -7.37
CA VAL A 137 -0.35 2.02 -7.74
C VAL A 137 -0.21 3.46 -7.29
N ILE A 138 0.89 3.76 -6.60
CA ILE A 138 1.23 5.08 -6.06
C ILE A 138 2.58 5.49 -6.64
N ASP A 139 2.59 6.47 -7.54
CA ASP A 139 3.81 7.13 -8.01
C ASP A 139 4.13 8.29 -7.06
N LEU A 140 5.11 8.08 -6.18
CA LEU A 140 5.48 9.06 -5.15
C LEU A 140 6.16 10.31 -5.73
N ASN A 141 6.57 10.30 -7.00
CA ASN A 141 7.09 11.48 -7.66
C ASN A 141 5.97 12.39 -8.20
N GLN A 142 4.80 11.82 -8.52
CA GLN A 142 3.67 12.53 -9.13
C GLN A 142 2.48 12.73 -8.18
N ILE A 143 2.39 11.92 -7.11
CA ILE A 143 1.22 11.88 -6.24
C ILE A 143 0.88 13.24 -5.64
N ASP A 144 -0.36 13.64 -5.80
CA ASP A 144 -0.96 14.72 -5.03
C ASP A 144 -1.60 14.16 -3.75
N ALA A 145 -0.75 14.05 -2.72
CA ALA A 145 -1.16 13.50 -1.42
C ALA A 145 -2.31 14.29 -0.78
N LYS A 146 -2.38 15.61 -1.01
CA LYS A 146 -3.46 16.46 -0.47
C LYS A 146 -4.80 16.11 -1.09
N SER A 147 -4.84 15.97 -2.42
CA SER A 147 -6.07 15.55 -3.12
C SER A 147 -6.53 14.17 -2.71
N LEU A 148 -5.61 13.23 -2.39
CA LEU A 148 -5.99 11.94 -1.84
C LEU A 148 -6.55 12.04 -0.41
N GLU A 149 -5.95 12.84 0.46
CA GLU A 149 -6.40 13.02 1.84
C GLU A 149 -7.80 13.67 1.93
N GLU A 150 -8.24 14.40 0.90
CA GLU A 150 -9.61 14.92 0.79
C GLU A 150 -10.66 13.81 0.56
N ILE A 151 -10.25 12.65 0.08
CA ILE A 151 -11.11 11.50 -0.12
C ILE A 151 -11.22 10.78 1.22
N SER A 152 -12.44 10.60 1.71
CA SER A 152 -12.73 10.10 3.07
C SER A 152 -11.98 8.81 3.43
N TYR A 153 -11.66 8.02 2.43
CA TYR A 153 -10.97 6.76 2.53
C TYR A 153 -9.46 6.89 2.87
N PHE A 154 -8.82 7.98 2.45
CA PHE A 154 -7.38 8.21 2.65
C PHE A 154 -7.07 9.26 3.72
N LYS A 155 -8.09 9.79 4.37
CA LYS A 155 -7.96 10.95 5.28
C LYS A 155 -6.89 10.80 6.34
N ASP A 156 -6.61 9.58 6.77
CA ASP A 156 -5.64 9.28 7.83
C ASP A 156 -4.57 8.28 7.35
N ALA A 157 -4.35 8.16 6.05
CA ALA A 157 -3.47 7.14 5.46
C ALA A 157 -1.96 7.46 5.60
N GLY A 158 -1.59 8.65 6.08
CA GLY A 158 -0.19 9.03 6.28
C GLY A 158 0.63 9.11 4.98
N LEU A 159 0.01 9.45 3.84
CA LEU A 159 0.66 9.48 2.53
C LEU A 159 1.83 10.49 2.45
N ASN A 160 1.74 11.59 3.20
CA ASN A 160 2.85 12.54 3.31
C ASN A 160 4.06 11.91 4.00
N ASP A 161 3.84 11.06 5.01
CA ASP A 161 4.92 10.34 5.69
C ASP A 161 5.53 9.30 4.77
N LEU A 162 4.71 8.59 3.98
CA LEU A 162 5.16 7.62 2.98
C LEU A 162 6.07 8.27 1.93
N LYS A 163 5.72 9.47 1.44
CA LYS A 163 6.52 10.21 0.45
C LYS A 163 7.93 10.56 0.94
N ASN A 164 8.10 10.73 2.25
CA ASN A 164 9.37 11.08 2.89
C ASN A 164 10.08 9.85 3.49
N MET A 165 9.45 8.69 3.48
CA MET A 165 9.99 7.47 4.07
C MET A 165 11.11 6.88 3.22
N LYS A 166 12.18 6.42 3.86
CA LYS A 166 13.24 5.68 3.18
C LYS A 166 12.76 4.28 2.82
N ALA A 167 13.21 3.77 1.68
CA ALA A 167 12.84 2.44 1.18
C ALA A 167 13.11 1.32 2.22
N ASP A 168 14.27 1.34 2.86
CA ASP A 168 14.60 0.33 3.89
C ASP A 168 13.70 0.44 5.11
N ALA A 169 13.25 1.65 5.49
CA ALA A 169 12.33 1.86 6.60
C ALA A 169 10.94 1.30 6.27
N LEU A 170 10.44 1.56 5.06
CA LEU A 170 9.17 1.01 4.57
C LEU A 170 9.21 -0.53 4.55
N ILE A 171 10.24 -1.11 3.93
CA ILE A 171 10.42 -2.56 3.84
C ILE A 171 10.45 -3.18 5.23
N LYS A 172 11.21 -2.57 6.16
CA LYS A 172 11.29 -3.04 7.55
C LYS A 172 9.93 -2.97 8.26
N ALA A 173 9.18 -1.88 8.07
CA ALA A 173 7.84 -1.73 8.64
C ALA A 173 6.89 -2.82 8.12
N LEU A 174 6.87 -3.07 6.81
CA LEU A 174 6.04 -4.11 6.21
C LEU A 174 6.41 -5.51 6.73
N LYS A 175 7.71 -5.80 6.89
CA LYS A 175 8.18 -7.07 7.49
C LYS A 175 7.75 -7.22 8.95
N LEU A 176 7.71 -6.14 9.72
CA LEU A 176 7.19 -6.16 11.10
C LEU A 176 5.69 -6.46 11.15
N HIS A 177 4.95 -6.14 10.09
CA HIS A 177 3.55 -6.51 9.93
C HIS A 177 3.32 -7.90 9.32
N GLY A 178 4.36 -8.74 9.24
CA GLY A 178 4.26 -10.14 8.85
C GLY A 178 4.54 -10.42 7.37
N MET A 179 4.91 -9.41 6.58
CA MET A 179 5.31 -9.63 5.19
C MET A 179 6.73 -10.20 5.10
N LYS A 180 7.00 -10.95 4.03
CA LYS A 180 8.31 -11.55 3.72
C LYS A 180 8.69 -11.21 2.28
N GLU A 181 9.98 -11.19 1.97
CA GLU A 181 10.40 -11.05 0.57
C GLU A 181 9.96 -12.27 -0.24
N GLU A 182 9.43 -12.01 -1.43
CA GLU A 182 9.01 -13.06 -2.35
C GLU A 182 10.22 -13.90 -2.77
N GLY A 183 10.11 -15.23 -2.61
CA GLY A 183 11.19 -16.17 -2.95
C GLY A 183 12.17 -16.48 -1.81
N GLN A 184 11.91 -16.03 -0.59
CA GLN A 184 12.67 -16.40 0.60
C GLN A 184 11.93 -17.42 1.47
#